data_ee84c6a8c3375a944a5bce65330b101d
#
_entry.id   ee84c6a8c3375a944a5bce65330b101d
#
_cell.length_a   1.000
_cell.length_b   1.000
_cell.length_c   1.000
_cell.angle_alpha   90.00
_cell.angle_beta   90.00
_cell.angle_gamma   90.00
#
_symmetry.space_group_name_H-M   'P 1'
#
loop_
_entity.id
_entity.type
_entity.pdbx_description
1 polymer ?
#
loop_
_entity_poly.entity_id
_entity_poly.type
_entity_poly.pdbx_seq_one_letter_code
_entity_poly.pdbx_strand_id
1 'polypeptide(L)'
;MADVYSDILQLIILYGGVLAALVVSIKKLGDSVSSSSIDPVRLKAIDFFHHGFGDNQTFAFWPMMIGCLFLYIGYYGCDQSQAQRLLATPDSRRAQNALMMNGLIRFPIVLTYIIFGIVLALFIQSHPEFAARLEGKSPDYLV
;
A
#
# COMPACT_ATOMS: atom_id res chain seq x y z
N MET A 1 3.49 16.83 -21.91
CA MET A 1 3.09 17.77 -20.83
C MET A 1 1.68 17.47 -20.31
N ALA A 2 0.67 17.25 -21.16
CA ALA A 2 -0.70 16.95 -20.72
C ALA A 2 -0.80 15.69 -19.83
N ASP A 3 -0.08 14.61 -20.16
CA ASP A 3 -0.09 13.35 -19.40
C ASP A 3 0.38 13.53 -17.95
N VAL A 4 1.42 14.36 -17.74
CA VAL A 4 1.96 14.59 -16.39
C VAL A 4 0.95 15.32 -15.51
N TYR A 5 0.21 16.28 -16.07
CA TYR A 5 -0.84 16.99 -15.33
C TYR A 5 -2.02 16.07 -15.01
N SER A 6 -2.37 15.18 -15.94
CA SER A 6 -3.41 14.17 -15.73
C SER A 6 -3.03 13.20 -14.61
N ASP A 7 -1.80 12.71 -14.60
CA ASP A 7 -1.28 11.80 -13.57
C ASP A 7 -1.29 12.45 -12.18
N ILE A 8 -0.89 13.73 -12.09
CA ILE A 8 -0.91 14.48 -10.82
C ILE A 8 -2.35 14.64 -10.33
N LEU A 9 -3.28 15.00 -11.22
CA LEU A 9 -4.68 15.18 -10.87
C LEU A 9 -5.33 13.87 -10.41
N GLN A 10 -5.03 12.76 -11.09
CA GLN A 10 -5.45 11.42 -10.67
C GLN A 10 -4.89 11.06 -9.31
N LEU A 11 -3.62 11.32 -9.05
CA LEU A 11 -2.99 11.06 -7.75
C LEU A 11 -3.71 11.84 -6.63
N ILE A 12 -4.00 13.12 -6.85
CA ILE A 12 -4.68 13.97 -5.86
C ILE A 12 -6.09 13.45 -5.58
N ILE A 13 -6.85 13.08 -6.61
CA ILE A 13 -8.21 12.56 -6.45
C ILE A 13 -8.19 11.22 -5.73
N LEU A 14 -7.34 10.29 -6.14
CA LEU A 14 -7.24 8.96 -5.52
C LEU A 14 -6.80 9.07 -4.06
N TYR A 15 -5.74 9.81 -3.81
CA TYR A 15 -5.23 9.97 -2.45
C TYR A 15 -6.19 10.73 -1.55
N GLY A 16 -6.85 11.76 -2.09
CA GLY A 16 -7.92 12.48 -1.40
C GLY A 16 -9.11 11.57 -1.06
N GLY A 17 -9.49 10.68 -1.97
CA GLY A 17 -10.52 9.65 -1.74
C GLY A 17 -10.16 8.70 -0.61
N VAL A 18 -8.93 8.20 -0.59
CA VAL A 18 -8.42 7.31 0.48
C VAL A 18 -8.41 8.03 1.82
N LEU A 19 -7.93 9.27 1.87
CA LEU A 19 -7.95 10.07 3.11
C LEU A 19 -9.37 10.35 3.60
N ALA A 20 -10.29 10.67 2.71
CA ALA A 20 -11.70 10.87 3.07
C ALA A 20 -12.33 9.58 3.62
N ALA A 21 -12.08 8.44 2.97
CA ALA A 21 -12.54 7.13 3.44
C ALA A 21 -11.95 6.78 4.81
N LEU A 22 -10.67 7.05 5.02
CA LEU A 22 -10.00 6.84 6.30
C LEU A 22 -10.63 7.69 7.41
N VAL A 23 -10.86 8.98 7.16
CA VAL A 23 -11.51 9.88 8.12
C VAL A 23 -12.92 9.42 8.47
N VAL A 24 -13.71 9.01 7.46
CA VAL A 24 -15.07 8.49 7.67
C VAL A 24 -15.03 7.19 8.49
N SER A 25 -14.10 6.29 8.17
CA SER A 25 -13.95 5.02 8.90
C SER A 25 -13.56 5.24 10.36
N ILE A 26 -12.62 6.15 10.63
CA ILE A 26 -12.24 6.51 12.01
C ILE A 26 -13.42 7.14 12.77
N LYS A 27 -14.17 8.05 12.13
CA LYS A 27 -15.35 8.66 12.77
C LYS A 27 -16.45 7.64 13.08
N LYS A 28 -16.67 6.66 12.21
CA LYS A 28 -17.65 5.58 12.42
C LYS A 28 -17.19 4.56 13.43
N LEU A 29 -15.86 4.36 13.55
CA LEU A 29 -15.30 3.45 14.53
C LEU A 29 -15.49 3.98 15.97
N GLY A 30 -15.47 5.32 16.16
CA GLY A 30 -15.79 6.01 17.41
C GLY A 30 -15.17 5.36 18.66
N ASP A 31 -15.96 5.26 19.74
CA ASP A 31 -15.53 4.68 21.01
C ASP A 31 -15.37 3.13 20.98
N SER A 32 -15.73 2.48 19.89
CA SER A 32 -15.64 1.02 19.72
C SER A 32 -14.18 0.52 19.65
N VAL A 33 -13.22 1.40 19.42
CA VAL A 33 -11.77 1.07 19.36
C VAL A 33 -11.26 0.53 20.71
N SER A 34 -11.89 0.91 21.81
CA SER A 34 -11.43 0.56 23.17
C SER A 34 -11.52 -0.94 23.50
N SER A 35 -12.31 -1.72 22.75
CA SER A 35 -12.58 -3.13 23.05
C SER A 35 -12.00 -4.13 22.05
N SER A 36 -11.52 -3.68 20.90
CA SER A 36 -10.98 -4.56 19.87
C SER A 36 -9.47 -4.69 20.03
N SER A 37 -9.03 -5.75 20.68
CA SER A 37 -7.62 -6.13 20.66
C SER A 37 -7.24 -6.51 19.23
N ILE A 38 -6.38 -5.71 18.62
CA ILE A 38 -5.76 -6.06 17.34
C ILE A 38 -5.00 -7.37 17.57
N ASP A 39 -5.37 -8.42 16.82
CA ASP A 39 -4.67 -9.69 16.87
C ASP A 39 -3.17 -9.46 16.57
N PRO A 40 -2.27 -9.75 17.53
CA PRO A 40 -0.83 -9.49 17.37
C PRO A 40 -0.24 -10.22 16.18
N VAL A 41 -0.86 -11.28 15.69
CA VAL A 41 -0.45 -12.01 14.48
C VAL A 41 -0.58 -11.12 13.22
N ARG A 42 -1.55 -10.22 13.18
CA ARG A 42 -1.75 -9.28 12.04
C ARG A 42 -0.75 -8.14 12.02
N LEU A 43 -0.11 -7.85 13.14
CA LEU A 43 0.94 -6.83 13.25
C LEU A 43 2.33 -7.38 12.85
N LYS A 44 2.47 -8.71 12.77
CA LYS A 44 3.70 -9.34 12.26
C LYS A 44 3.76 -9.26 10.74
N ALA A 45 4.09 -8.08 10.23
CA ALA A 45 4.24 -7.88 8.78
C ALA A 45 5.45 -8.61 8.20
N ILE A 46 6.49 -8.86 9.01
CA ILE A 46 7.73 -9.51 8.57
C ILE A 46 8.17 -10.48 9.66
N ASP A 47 8.33 -11.73 9.31
CA ASP A 47 8.93 -12.73 10.20
C ASP A 47 10.43 -12.84 9.94
N PHE A 48 11.22 -12.23 10.82
CA PHE A 48 12.68 -12.26 10.74
C PHE A 48 13.30 -13.61 11.15
N PHE A 49 12.51 -14.45 11.83
CA PHE A 49 12.98 -15.74 12.33
C PHE A 49 12.85 -16.88 11.31
N HIS A 50 11.90 -16.76 10.38
CA HIS A 50 11.72 -17.75 9.33
C HIS A 50 12.39 -17.28 8.04
N HIS A 51 13.42 -18.00 7.61
CA HIS A 51 14.18 -17.65 6.41
C HIS A 51 13.42 -17.94 5.10
N GLY A 52 12.35 -18.71 5.14
CA GLY A 52 11.42 -18.92 4.04
C GLY A 52 11.89 -19.83 2.90
N PHE A 53 13.06 -20.39 3.01
CA PHE A 53 13.53 -21.41 2.07
C PHE A 53 13.11 -22.79 2.58
N GLY A 54 11.95 -23.28 2.11
CA GLY A 54 11.45 -24.63 2.42
C GLY A 54 10.22 -24.74 3.30
N ASP A 55 9.78 -23.67 3.98
CA ASP A 55 8.69 -23.70 4.96
C ASP A 55 7.29 -23.34 4.41
N ASN A 56 7.11 -23.24 3.11
CA ASN A 56 5.84 -22.83 2.47
C ASN A 56 5.26 -21.49 2.99
N GLN A 57 6.05 -20.67 3.67
CA GLN A 57 5.62 -19.36 4.16
C GLN A 57 5.90 -18.28 3.13
N THR A 58 4.83 -17.72 2.56
CA THR A 58 4.88 -16.74 1.47
C THR A 58 5.44 -15.37 1.93
N PHE A 59 5.37 -15.07 3.23
CA PHE A 59 5.73 -13.77 3.80
C PHE A 59 7.03 -13.78 4.62
N ALA A 60 7.98 -14.66 4.27
CA ALA A 60 9.27 -14.69 4.92
C ALA A 60 10.19 -13.58 4.37
N PHE A 61 11.14 -13.13 5.20
CA PHE A 61 12.04 -12.01 4.90
C PHE A 61 12.76 -12.12 3.56
N TRP A 62 13.41 -13.25 3.30
CA TRP A 62 14.22 -13.43 2.10
C TRP A 62 13.41 -13.49 0.80
N PRO A 63 12.34 -14.29 0.70
CA PRO A 63 11.48 -14.29 -0.48
C PRO A 63 10.89 -12.91 -0.77
N MET A 64 10.46 -12.16 0.25
CA MET A 64 9.97 -10.81 0.08
C MET A 64 11.05 -9.85 -0.41
N MET A 65 12.26 -9.90 0.16
CA MET A 65 13.35 -9.01 -0.22
C MET A 65 13.83 -9.27 -1.65
N ILE A 66 14.04 -10.54 -2.00
CA ILE A 66 14.46 -10.94 -3.35
C ILE A 66 13.35 -10.63 -4.36
N GLY A 67 12.10 -10.99 -4.04
CA GLY A 67 10.94 -10.70 -4.88
C GLY A 67 10.75 -9.21 -5.14
N CYS A 68 10.85 -8.37 -4.11
CA CYS A 68 10.81 -6.92 -4.25
C CYS A 68 11.96 -6.38 -5.10
N LEU A 69 13.18 -6.91 -4.93
CA LEU A 69 14.33 -6.50 -5.72
C LEU A 69 14.08 -6.74 -7.21
N PHE A 70 13.66 -7.95 -7.58
CA PHE A 70 13.35 -8.28 -8.98
C PHE A 70 12.18 -7.48 -9.52
N LEU A 71 11.13 -7.28 -8.71
CA LEU A 71 9.99 -6.45 -9.07
C LEU A 71 10.44 -5.01 -9.40
N TYR A 72 11.27 -4.40 -8.56
CA TYR A 72 11.73 -3.04 -8.77
C TYR A 72 12.74 -2.91 -9.91
N ILE A 73 13.61 -3.90 -10.12
CA ILE A 73 14.48 -3.95 -11.31
C ILE A 73 13.62 -4.03 -12.58
N GLY A 74 12.60 -4.87 -12.61
CA GLY A 74 11.65 -4.96 -13.71
C GLY A 74 10.90 -3.65 -13.93
N TYR A 75 10.38 -3.06 -12.87
CA TYR A 75 9.59 -1.83 -12.95
C TYR A 75 10.39 -0.61 -13.41
N TYR A 76 11.59 -0.39 -12.86
CA TYR A 76 12.39 0.78 -13.22
C TYR A 76 13.35 0.54 -14.39
N GLY A 77 13.74 -0.71 -14.65
CA GLY A 77 14.72 -1.03 -15.70
C GLY A 77 14.09 -1.50 -17.01
N CYS A 78 12.96 -2.20 -16.95
CA CYS A 78 12.34 -2.83 -18.13
C CYS A 78 11.05 -2.13 -18.58
N ASP A 79 10.39 -1.35 -17.71
CA ASP A 79 9.20 -0.61 -18.12
C ASP A 79 9.58 0.56 -19.01
N GLN A 80 9.18 0.46 -20.28
CA GLN A 80 9.47 1.45 -21.31
C GLN A 80 8.95 2.84 -20.93
N SER A 81 7.81 2.95 -20.30
CA SER A 81 7.21 4.23 -19.92
C SER A 81 8.03 4.94 -18.83
N GLN A 82 8.53 4.20 -17.85
CA GLN A 82 9.40 4.73 -16.80
C GLN A 82 10.79 5.09 -17.36
N ALA A 83 11.37 4.22 -18.19
CA ALA A 83 12.66 4.46 -18.83
C ALA A 83 12.62 5.72 -19.72
N GLN A 84 11.57 5.91 -20.53
CA GLN A 84 11.40 7.10 -21.35
C GLN A 84 11.26 8.37 -20.53
N ARG A 85 10.55 8.34 -19.41
CA ARG A 85 10.43 9.49 -18.50
C ARG A 85 11.77 9.88 -17.88
N LEU A 86 12.60 8.91 -17.51
CA LEU A 86 13.93 9.15 -16.99
C LEU A 86 14.89 9.65 -18.05
N LEU A 87 14.85 9.08 -19.27
CA LEU A 87 15.70 9.49 -20.40
C LEU A 87 15.33 10.88 -20.95
N ALA A 88 14.07 11.31 -20.78
CA ALA A 88 13.63 12.66 -21.15
C ALA A 88 14.19 13.74 -20.21
N THR A 89 14.84 13.37 -19.13
CA THR A 89 15.44 14.32 -18.19
C THR A 89 16.80 14.79 -18.71
N PRO A 90 17.04 16.10 -18.80
CA PRO A 90 18.25 16.63 -19.46
C PRO A 90 19.55 16.36 -18.71
N ASP A 91 19.49 15.99 -17.43
CA ASP A 91 20.66 15.77 -16.57
C ASP A 91 20.47 14.55 -15.66
N SER A 92 21.51 13.72 -15.55
CA SER A 92 21.54 12.55 -14.68
C SER A 92 21.24 12.87 -13.21
N ARG A 93 21.70 14.02 -12.70
CA ARG A 93 21.39 14.47 -11.34
C ARG A 93 19.91 14.74 -11.13
N ARG A 94 19.24 15.31 -12.11
CA ARG A 94 17.79 15.55 -12.04
C ARG A 94 17.01 14.25 -12.08
N ALA A 95 17.44 13.28 -12.86
CA ALA A 95 16.83 11.94 -12.88
C ALA A 95 16.99 11.25 -11.53
N GLN A 96 18.17 11.29 -10.90
CA GLN A 96 18.41 10.74 -9.56
C GLN A 96 17.55 11.42 -8.50
N ASN A 97 17.46 12.75 -8.52
CA ASN A 97 16.63 13.50 -7.57
C ASN A 97 15.14 13.17 -7.76
N ALA A 98 14.66 13.00 -8.99
CA ALA A 98 13.29 12.60 -9.27
C ALA A 98 12.97 11.21 -8.71
N LEU A 99 13.88 10.23 -8.86
CA LEU A 99 13.74 8.89 -8.27
C LEU A 99 13.74 8.93 -6.74
N MET A 100 14.63 9.74 -6.16
CA MET A 100 14.72 9.90 -4.71
C MET A 100 13.45 10.53 -4.13
N MET A 101 12.94 11.59 -4.77
CA MET A 101 11.67 12.22 -4.41
C MET A 101 10.49 11.27 -4.54
N ASN A 102 10.45 10.46 -5.61
CA ASN A 102 9.42 9.44 -5.79
C ASN A 102 9.44 8.42 -4.63
N GLY A 103 10.61 7.95 -4.23
CA GLY A 103 10.76 7.05 -3.07
C GLY A 103 10.27 7.69 -1.78
N LEU A 104 10.65 8.96 -1.51
CA LEU A 104 10.23 9.68 -0.31
C LEU A 104 8.71 9.92 -0.26
N ILE A 105 8.10 10.30 -1.38
CA ILE A 105 6.65 10.55 -1.46
C ILE A 105 5.87 9.22 -1.35
N ARG A 106 6.43 8.14 -1.88
CA ARG A 106 5.80 6.82 -1.82
C ARG A 106 5.66 6.29 -0.38
N PHE A 107 6.62 6.61 0.47
CA PHE A 107 6.60 6.14 1.87
C PHE A 107 5.34 6.58 2.64
N PRO A 108 4.98 7.87 2.73
CA PRO A 108 3.75 8.30 3.41
C PRO A 108 2.48 7.76 2.74
N ILE A 109 2.47 7.59 1.42
CA ILE A 109 1.33 7.01 0.71
C ILE A 109 1.12 5.56 1.15
N VAL A 110 2.17 4.74 1.13
CA VAL A 110 2.09 3.33 1.57
C VAL A 110 1.69 3.24 3.05
N LEU A 111 2.25 4.10 3.90
CA LEU A 111 1.88 4.16 5.32
C LEU A 111 0.38 4.44 5.50
N THR A 112 -0.17 5.38 4.73
CA THR A 112 -1.61 5.70 4.75
C THR A 112 -2.45 4.50 4.36
N TYR A 113 -2.06 3.73 3.33
CA TYR A 113 -2.77 2.50 2.94
C TYR A 113 -2.72 1.43 4.03
N ILE A 114 -1.58 1.27 4.70
CA ILE A 114 -1.45 0.31 5.81
C ILE A 114 -2.38 0.70 6.96
N ILE A 115 -2.37 1.98 7.35
CA ILE A 115 -3.26 2.50 8.41
C ILE A 115 -4.72 2.30 8.02
N PHE A 116 -5.08 2.61 6.79
CA PHE A 116 -6.44 2.42 6.28
C PHE A 116 -6.87 0.95 6.33
N GLY A 117 -5.99 0.02 5.94
CA GLY A 117 -6.25 -1.42 6.03
C GLY A 117 -6.49 -1.89 7.47
N ILE A 118 -5.69 -1.38 8.43
CA ILE A 118 -5.86 -1.71 9.86
C ILE A 118 -7.20 -1.16 10.37
N VAL A 119 -7.53 0.10 10.08
CA VAL A 119 -8.80 0.73 10.49
C VAL A 119 -10.00 -0.01 9.89
N LEU A 120 -9.90 -0.42 8.62
CA LEU A 120 -10.95 -1.19 7.96
C LEU A 120 -11.14 -2.57 8.61
N ALA A 121 -10.05 -3.26 8.96
CA ALA A 121 -10.10 -4.54 9.65
C ALA A 121 -10.77 -4.43 11.03
N LEU A 122 -10.47 -3.37 11.79
CA LEU A 122 -11.12 -3.08 13.07
C LEU A 122 -12.61 -2.76 12.88
N PHE A 123 -12.95 -2.01 11.83
CA PHE A 123 -14.34 -1.68 11.51
C PHE A 123 -15.17 -2.93 11.22
N ILE A 124 -14.63 -3.89 10.46
CA ILE A 124 -15.30 -5.15 10.14
C ILE A 124 -15.51 -6.00 11.42
N GLN A 125 -14.51 -6.03 12.31
CA GLN A 125 -14.63 -6.74 13.59
C GLN A 125 -15.70 -6.14 14.50
N SER A 126 -15.87 -4.82 14.48
CA SER A 126 -16.87 -4.11 15.29
C SER A 126 -18.29 -4.25 14.74
N HIS A 127 -18.44 -4.58 13.45
CA HIS A 127 -19.72 -4.64 12.76
C HIS A 127 -19.93 -6.00 12.09
N PRO A 128 -20.28 -7.06 12.86
CA PRO A 128 -20.47 -8.41 12.31
C PRO A 128 -21.58 -8.50 11.26
N GLU A 129 -22.53 -7.58 11.27
CA GLU A 129 -23.58 -7.47 10.25
C GLU A 129 -23.02 -7.16 8.86
N PHE A 130 -21.94 -6.39 8.79
CA PHE A 130 -21.23 -6.13 7.56
C PHE A 130 -20.46 -7.35 7.07
N ALA A 131 -19.83 -8.10 7.98
CA ALA A 131 -19.16 -9.35 7.67
C ALA A 131 -20.14 -10.38 7.07
N ALA A 132 -21.33 -10.51 7.65
CA ALA A 132 -22.38 -11.42 7.17
C ALA A 132 -22.90 -11.05 5.76
N ARG A 133 -22.95 -9.77 5.41
CA ARG A 133 -23.32 -9.33 4.04
C ARG A 133 -22.25 -9.63 2.99
N LEU A 134 -21.03 -9.90 3.43
CA LEU A 134 -19.86 -10.19 2.60
C LEU A 134 -19.58 -11.69 2.49
N GLU A 135 -20.30 -12.53 3.28
CA GLU A 135 -20.19 -13.98 3.13
C GLU A 135 -20.55 -14.39 1.70
N GLY A 136 -19.54 -14.90 0.99
CA GLY A 136 -19.65 -15.30 -0.42
C GLY A 136 -19.21 -14.26 -1.44
N LYS A 137 -18.76 -13.06 -1.04
CA LYS A 137 -18.18 -12.05 -1.93
C LYS A 137 -16.67 -11.91 -1.67
N SER A 138 -15.93 -11.57 -2.74
CA SER A 138 -14.50 -11.29 -2.62
C SER A 138 -14.24 -10.12 -1.64
N PRO A 139 -13.15 -10.15 -0.85
CA PRO A 139 -12.76 -9.05 0.04
C PRO A 139 -12.64 -7.67 -0.64
N ASP A 140 -12.49 -7.65 -1.96
CA ASP A 140 -12.38 -6.42 -2.76
C ASP A 140 -13.65 -5.55 -2.78
N TYR A 141 -14.79 -6.10 -2.34
CA TYR A 141 -16.05 -5.34 -2.22
C TYR A 141 -16.13 -4.46 -0.96
N LEU A 142 -15.07 -4.42 -0.15
CA LEU A 142 -14.99 -3.61 1.07
C LEU A 142 -14.52 -2.17 0.84
N VAL A 143 -14.06 -1.85 -0.36
CA VAL A 143 -13.48 -0.53 -0.70
C VAL A 143 -14.44 0.27 -1.54
#